data_7ab3fe62bba682d3b4529ea6ba3d3b1a
#
_entry.id   7ab3fe62bba682d3b4529ea6ba3d3b1a
#
_cell.length_a   1.000
_cell.length_b   1.000
_cell.length_c   1.000
_cell.angle_alpha   90.00
_cell.angle_beta   90.00
_cell.angle_gamma   90.00
#
_symmetry.space_group_name_H-M   'P 1'
#
loop_
_entity.id
_entity.type
_entity.pdbx_description
1 polymer ?
#
loop_
_entity_poly.entity_id
_entity_poly.type
_entity_poly.pdbx_seq_one_letter_code
_entity_poly.pdbx_strand_id
1 'polypeptide(L)'
;HTNITEIDIDFQVGKCNVDTAYSDNARQLANLEKTIQYVNSHPNVRIERLTISGYASPEGPAVKNKQLGETRANALEQYIRSRIDIADSLVVRLPATIPWDMLKAEIRTSQEPGYNEIDRVLHSDSTVIEYLPGRWADRRAFEIQRQKAYKTLNRNVFPSMRSAKAQITTTESVPDGEIALPTADYDPSGISVPAVDIPDAKPGDNGEWT
;
A
#
# COMPACT_ATOMS: atom_id res chain seq x y z
N HIS A 1 12.02 7.01 -13.12
CA HIS A 1 11.71 5.73 -12.47
C HIS A 1 10.98 5.98 -11.15
N THR A 2 9.86 5.26 -10.91
CA THR A 2 9.04 5.44 -9.70
C THR A 2 9.24 4.25 -8.77
N ASN A 3 9.52 4.52 -7.50
CA ASN A 3 9.63 3.51 -6.45
C ASN A 3 8.60 3.78 -5.34
N ILE A 4 8.11 2.71 -4.73
CA ILE A 4 7.18 2.77 -3.59
C ILE A 4 7.81 2.02 -2.42
N THR A 5 7.95 2.70 -1.29
CA THR A 5 8.36 2.10 -0.02
C THR A 5 7.17 2.05 0.92
N GLU A 6 6.88 0.89 1.46
CA GLU A 6 5.82 0.68 2.45
C GLU A 6 6.42 0.48 3.84
N ILE A 7 5.85 1.17 4.81
CA ILE A 7 6.21 1.10 6.22
C ILE A 7 4.95 0.77 7.00
N ASP A 8 5.01 -0.25 7.83
CA ASP A 8 3.90 -0.71 8.67
C ASP A 8 4.36 -0.73 10.13
N ILE A 9 3.74 0.11 10.96
CA ILE A 9 4.09 0.24 12.38
C ILE A 9 2.97 -0.30 13.23
N ASP A 10 3.28 -1.27 14.07
CA ASP A 10 2.35 -1.88 15.02
C ASP A 10 2.31 -1.09 16.34
N PHE A 11 1.12 -1.08 16.95
CA PHE A 11 0.89 -0.41 18.23
C PHE A 11 0.32 -1.37 19.28
N GLN A 12 0.75 -1.23 20.49
CA GLN A 12 0.16 -1.93 21.62
C GLN A 12 -1.31 -1.51 21.82
N VAL A 13 -2.07 -2.35 22.52
CA VAL A 13 -3.48 -2.08 22.84
C VAL A 13 -3.63 -0.71 23.48
N GLY A 14 -4.49 0.13 22.90
CA GLY A 14 -4.78 1.48 23.40
C GLY A 14 -3.61 2.46 23.29
N LYS A 15 -2.48 2.10 22.69
CA LYS A 15 -1.32 2.99 22.52
C LYS A 15 -1.28 3.58 21.12
N CYS A 16 -0.66 4.79 21.05
CA CYS A 16 -0.50 5.56 19.82
C CYS A 16 0.91 6.12 19.64
N ASN A 17 1.87 5.79 20.53
CA ASN A 17 3.27 6.17 20.37
C ASN A 17 4.02 5.16 19.52
N VAL A 18 4.88 5.62 18.64
CA VAL A 18 5.78 4.75 17.85
C VAL A 18 6.81 4.16 18.82
N ASP A 19 6.66 2.86 19.10
CA ASP A 19 7.57 2.11 19.96
C ASP A 19 8.49 1.26 19.07
N THR A 20 9.75 1.64 19.02
CA THR A 20 10.75 0.99 18.18
C THR A 20 11.06 -0.45 18.61
N ALA A 21 10.81 -0.81 19.86
CA ALA A 21 11.07 -2.14 20.39
C ALA A 21 9.87 -3.10 20.26
N TYR A 22 8.70 -2.58 19.83
CA TYR A 22 7.49 -3.39 19.73
C TYR A 22 7.37 -4.06 18.37
N SER A 23 6.99 -5.35 18.35
CA SER A 23 6.75 -6.14 17.13
C SER A 23 7.93 -6.07 16.16
N ASP A 24 7.66 -5.78 14.88
CA ASP A 24 8.66 -5.63 13.81
C ASP A 24 9.06 -4.16 13.55
N ASN A 25 8.67 -3.25 14.42
CA ASN A 25 8.84 -1.81 14.21
C ASN A 25 10.29 -1.40 13.94
N ALA A 26 11.26 -2.02 14.64
CA ALA A 26 12.68 -1.70 14.42
C ALA A 26 13.10 -1.93 12.95
N ARG A 27 12.66 -3.04 12.34
CA ARG A 27 12.95 -3.36 10.93
C ARG A 27 12.24 -2.39 9.99
N GLN A 28 10.98 -2.08 10.26
CA GLN A 28 10.19 -1.14 9.48
C GLN A 28 10.81 0.26 9.49
N LEU A 29 11.20 0.74 10.67
CA LEU A 29 11.87 2.04 10.82
C LEU A 29 13.25 2.07 10.18
N ALA A 30 14.01 0.96 10.23
CA ALA A 30 15.27 0.85 9.51
C ALA A 30 15.08 0.94 7.98
N ASN A 31 13.98 0.38 7.45
CA ASN A 31 13.63 0.52 6.03
C ASN A 31 13.26 1.96 5.68
N LEU A 32 12.52 2.65 6.54
CA LEU A 32 12.24 4.07 6.41
C LEU A 32 13.53 4.91 6.34
N GLU A 33 14.44 4.69 7.28
CA GLU A 33 15.71 5.43 7.33
C GLU A 33 16.56 5.22 6.07
N LYS A 34 16.59 4.00 5.52
CA LYS A 34 17.27 3.73 4.24
C LYS A 34 16.64 4.52 3.10
N THR A 35 15.32 4.60 3.04
CA THR A 35 14.61 5.37 2.02
C THR A 35 14.91 6.87 2.15
N ILE A 36 14.92 7.41 3.36
CA ILE A 36 15.27 8.79 3.63
C ILE A 36 16.72 9.09 3.25
N GLN A 37 17.65 8.23 3.62
CA GLN A 37 19.06 8.37 3.25
C GLN A 37 19.24 8.33 1.71
N TYR A 38 18.50 7.47 1.04
CA TYR A 38 18.54 7.40 -0.42
C TYR A 38 18.07 8.70 -1.06
N VAL A 39 16.93 9.24 -0.62
CA VAL A 39 16.41 10.53 -1.12
C VAL A 39 17.41 11.67 -0.86
N ASN A 40 17.98 11.74 0.35
CA ASN A 40 18.90 12.80 0.73
C ASN A 40 20.25 12.74 0.00
N SER A 41 20.68 11.55 -0.43
CA SER A 41 21.97 11.35 -1.11
C SER A 41 21.90 11.39 -2.64
N HIS A 42 20.70 11.43 -3.22
CA HIS A 42 20.47 11.43 -4.66
C HIS A 42 19.67 12.65 -5.09
N PRO A 43 20.32 13.72 -5.60
CA PRO A 43 19.64 14.98 -5.96
C PRO A 43 18.57 14.83 -7.05
N ASN A 44 18.65 13.78 -7.84
CA ASN A 44 17.67 13.44 -8.88
C ASN A 44 16.48 12.63 -8.36
N VAL A 45 16.47 12.27 -7.08
CA VAL A 45 15.38 11.55 -6.43
C VAL A 45 14.59 12.52 -5.55
N ARG A 46 13.28 12.49 -5.68
CA ARG A 46 12.38 13.30 -4.84
C ARG A 46 11.18 12.50 -4.38
N ILE A 47 10.59 12.91 -3.27
CA ILE A 47 9.31 12.39 -2.78
C ILE A 47 8.19 13.06 -3.58
N GLU A 48 7.36 12.25 -4.21
CA GLU A 48 6.17 12.69 -4.94
C GLU A 48 4.91 12.63 -4.08
N ARG A 49 4.87 11.67 -3.16
CA ARG A 49 3.71 11.46 -2.30
C ARG A 49 4.06 10.69 -1.04
N LEU A 50 3.44 11.09 0.05
CA LEU A 50 3.37 10.34 1.28
C LEU A 50 1.90 10.03 1.58
N THR A 51 1.50 8.77 1.47
CA THR A 51 0.16 8.33 1.86
C THR A 51 0.20 7.73 3.26
N ILE A 52 -0.62 8.23 4.18
CA ILE A 52 -0.69 7.77 5.56
C ILE A 52 -2.08 7.21 5.85
N SER A 53 -2.13 6.07 6.51
CA SER A 53 -3.36 5.44 6.99
C SER A 53 -3.18 4.89 8.40
N GLY A 54 -4.23 4.95 9.20
CA GLY A 54 -4.23 4.42 10.57
C GLY A 54 -5.35 3.41 10.76
N TYR A 55 -5.06 2.41 11.58
CA TYR A 55 -5.92 1.25 11.77
C TYR A 55 -6.12 0.92 13.23
N ALA A 56 -7.28 0.35 13.54
CA ALA A 56 -7.59 -0.22 14.84
C ALA A 56 -8.17 -1.62 14.66
N SER A 57 -7.98 -2.47 15.64
CA SER A 57 -8.67 -3.75 15.75
C SER A 57 -10.13 -3.55 16.11
N PRO A 58 -11.02 -4.52 15.81
CA PRO A 58 -12.47 -4.32 15.89
C PRO A 58 -13.04 -4.33 17.32
N GLU A 59 -12.24 -4.57 18.33
CA GLU A 59 -12.69 -4.46 19.71
C GLU A 59 -12.92 -3.02 20.13
N GLY A 60 -13.91 -2.80 20.98
CA GLY A 60 -14.23 -1.50 21.55
C GLY A 60 -15.24 -0.68 20.73
N PRO A 61 -15.56 0.53 21.20
CA PRO A 61 -16.49 1.43 20.53
C PRO A 61 -15.97 1.96 19.19
N ALA A 62 -16.84 2.08 18.20
CA ALA A 62 -16.48 2.53 16.85
C ALA A 62 -15.78 3.91 16.83
N VAL A 63 -16.28 4.85 17.65
CA VAL A 63 -15.68 6.19 17.76
C VAL A 63 -14.25 6.14 18.30
N LYS A 64 -14.01 5.30 19.33
CA LYS A 64 -12.65 5.12 19.87
C LYS A 64 -11.70 4.47 18.86
N ASN A 65 -12.18 3.48 18.11
CA ASN A 65 -11.38 2.83 17.10
C ASN A 65 -10.96 3.81 16.00
N LYS A 66 -11.88 4.67 15.56
CA LYS A 66 -11.57 5.75 14.63
C LYS A 66 -10.51 6.69 15.18
N GLN A 67 -10.69 7.20 16.40
CA GLN A 67 -9.74 8.10 17.05
C GLN A 67 -8.36 7.45 17.23
N LEU A 68 -8.30 6.17 17.63
CA LEU A 68 -7.04 5.44 17.74
C LEU A 68 -6.33 5.33 16.39
N GLY A 69 -7.04 4.98 15.33
CA GLY A 69 -6.48 4.92 13.99
C GLY A 69 -5.94 6.28 13.53
N GLU A 70 -6.70 7.35 13.70
CA GLU A 70 -6.28 8.72 13.36
C GLU A 70 -5.03 9.14 14.15
N THR A 71 -4.99 8.88 15.45
CA THR A 71 -3.86 9.23 16.30
C THR A 71 -2.61 8.43 15.95
N ARG A 72 -2.74 7.14 15.60
CA ARG A 72 -1.64 6.31 15.12
C ARG A 72 -1.08 6.81 13.79
N ALA A 73 -1.96 7.16 12.85
CA ALA A 73 -1.55 7.76 11.58
C ALA A 73 -0.76 9.05 11.80
N ASN A 74 -1.25 9.94 12.67
CA ASN A 74 -0.57 11.17 13.03
C ASN A 74 0.80 10.92 13.68
N ALA A 75 0.91 9.93 14.57
CA ALA A 75 2.18 9.59 15.22
C ALA A 75 3.23 9.12 14.20
N LEU A 76 2.83 8.28 13.24
CA LEU A 76 3.73 7.84 12.18
C LEU A 76 4.11 9.00 11.24
N GLU A 77 3.17 9.84 10.85
CA GLU A 77 3.45 11.02 10.04
C GLU A 77 4.45 11.96 10.72
N GLN A 78 4.25 12.25 12.00
CA GLN A 78 5.16 13.10 12.77
C GLN A 78 6.55 12.46 12.89
N TYR A 79 6.63 11.16 13.07
CA TYR A 79 7.90 10.45 13.07
C TYR A 79 8.64 10.64 11.73
N ILE A 80 7.97 10.44 10.60
CA ILE A 80 8.56 10.62 9.26
C ILE A 80 9.00 12.07 9.06
N ARG A 81 8.16 13.05 9.39
CA ARG A 81 8.46 14.47 9.26
C ARG A 81 9.61 14.96 10.18
N SER A 82 9.86 14.26 11.27
CA SER A 82 11.03 14.54 12.11
C SER A 82 12.36 14.14 11.47
N ARG A 83 12.32 13.34 10.40
CA ARG A 83 13.48 12.79 9.70
C ARG A 83 13.70 13.40 8.33
N ILE A 84 12.66 13.86 7.68
CA ILE A 84 12.70 14.45 6.35
C ILE A 84 11.61 15.51 6.21
N ASP A 85 11.95 16.64 5.58
CA ASP A 85 10.98 17.68 5.27
C ASP A 85 10.11 17.24 4.08
N ILE A 86 8.79 17.27 4.29
CA ILE A 86 7.80 16.92 3.28
C ILE A 86 6.72 18.00 3.25
N ALA A 87 6.52 18.61 2.09
CA ALA A 87 5.48 19.61 1.91
C ALA A 87 4.08 19.02 2.17
N ASP A 88 3.20 19.77 2.81
CA ASP A 88 1.84 19.33 3.13
C ASP A 88 1.04 18.91 1.89
N SER A 89 1.31 19.54 0.74
CA SER A 89 0.67 19.22 -0.54
C SER A 89 0.98 17.81 -1.06
N LEU A 90 2.05 17.18 -0.57
CA LEU A 90 2.45 15.82 -0.94
C LEU A 90 1.89 14.76 0.01
N VAL A 91 1.25 15.17 1.11
CA VAL A 91 0.74 14.25 2.12
C VAL A 91 -0.74 13.96 1.90
N VAL A 92 -1.06 12.70 1.73
CA VAL A 92 -2.43 12.18 1.60
C VAL A 92 -2.77 11.38 2.85
N ARG A 93 -3.73 11.86 3.63
CA ARG A 93 -4.25 11.17 4.81
C ARG A 93 -5.51 10.41 4.44
N LEU A 94 -5.46 9.09 4.57
CA LEU A 94 -6.63 8.25 4.38
C LEU A 94 -7.45 8.19 5.68
N PRO A 95 -8.79 8.08 5.59
CA PRO A 95 -9.63 7.90 6.77
C PRO A 95 -9.20 6.68 7.58
N ALA A 96 -9.15 6.83 8.91
CA ALA A 96 -8.89 5.71 9.79
C ALA A 96 -10.01 4.67 9.72
N THR A 97 -9.64 3.41 9.69
CA THR A 97 -10.58 2.29 9.53
C THR A 97 -10.13 1.04 10.26
N ILE A 98 -11.02 0.07 10.36
CA ILE A 98 -10.70 -1.31 10.73
C ILE A 98 -10.26 -2.03 9.44
N PRO A 99 -9.11 -2.69 9.40
CA PRO A 99 -8.60 -3.35 8.21
C PRO A 99 -9.29 -4.70 7.96
N TRP A 100 -10.57 -4.66 7.60
CA TRP A 100 -11.40 -5.85 7.39
C TRP A 100 -10.85 -6.79 6.33
N ASP A 101 -10.25 -6.27 5.27
CA ASP A 101 -9.69 -7.10 4.19
C ASP A 101 -8.48 -7.90 4.65
N MET A 102 -7.66 -7.33 5.53
CA MET A 102 -6.55 -8.05 6.18
C MET A 102 -7.08 -9.20 7.05
N LEU A 103 -8.12 -8.95 7.84
CA LEU A 103 -8.76 -9.98 8.67
C LEU A 103 -9.35 -11.11 7.80
N LYS A 104 -10.04 -10.77 6.71
CA LYS A 104 -10.56 -11.76 5.75
C LYS A 104 -9.46 -12.62 5.15
N ALA A 105 -8.36 -12.02 4.74
CA ALA A 105 -7.22 -12.75 4.18
C ALA A 105 -6.62 -13.72 5.19
N GLU A 106 -6.40 -13.27 6.43
CA GLU A 106 -5.85 -14.10 7.50
C GLU A 106 -6.73 -15.30 7.83
N ILE A 107 -8.04 -15.08 7.94
CA ILE A 107 -9.01 -16.14 8.25
C ILE A 107 -9.04 -17.23 7.17
N ARG A 108 -8.91 -16.83 5.90
CA ARG A 108 -8.90 -17.77 4.77
C ARG A 108 -7.61 -18.59 4.70
N THR A 109 -6.49 -18.04 5.13
CA THR A 109 -5.19 -18.71 5.04
C THR A 109 -4.88 -19.57 6.25
N SER A 110 -5.30 -19.18 7.45
CA SER A 110 -4.91 -19.83 8.71
C SER A 110 -5.66 -21.11 9.03
N GLN A 111 -6.87 -21.30 8.51
CA GLN A 111 -7.72 -22.49 8.74
C GLN A 111 -7.89 -22.92 10.22
N GLU A 112 -7.86 -21.96 11.14
CA GLU A 112 -8.02 -22.21 12.55
C GLU A 112 -9.46 -22.64 12.90
N PRO A 113 -9.64 -23.49 13.93
CA PRO A 113 -10.97 -23.88 14.38
C PRO A 113 -11.85 -22.69 14.71
N GLY A 114 -13.06 -22.64 14.15
CA GLY A 114 -14.03 -21.56 14.36
C GLY A 114 -13.86 -20.35 13.44
N TYR A 115 -12.87 -20.34 12.55
CA TYR A 115 -12.70 -19.25 11.59
C TYR A 115 -13.79 -19.24 10.50
N ASN A 116 -14.43 -20.38 10.21
CA ASN A 116 -15.57 -20.44 9.30
C ASN A 116 -16.76 -19.59 9.77
N GLU A 117 -17.00 -19.53 11.08
CA GLU A 117 -18.05 -18.69 11.66
C GLU A 117 -17.70 -17.20 11.52
N ILE A 118 -16.43 -16.85 11.73
CA ILE A 118 -15.94 -15.49 11.52
C ILE A 118 -16.05 -15.09 10.04
N ASP A 119 -15.68 -15.97 9.12
CA ASP A 119 -15.77 -15.72 7.69
C ASP A 119 -17.23 -15.42 7.25
N ARG A 120 -18.20 -16.14 7.79
CA ARG A 120 -19.63 -15.85 7.55
C ARG A 120 -20.03 -14.46 8.02
N VAL A 121 -19.57 -14.05 9.22
CA VAL A 121 -19.83 -12.69 9.73
C VAL A 121 -19.21 -11.62 8.82
N LEU A 122 -18.01 -11.86 8.32
CA LEU A 122 -17.30 -10.92 7.45
C LEU A 122 -17.92 -10.80 6.06
N HIS A 123 -18.64 -11.82 5.60
CA HIS A 123 -19.35 -11.79 4.32
C HIS A 123 -20.75 -11.20 4.43
N SER A 124 -21.28 -10.99 5.63
CA SER A 124 -22.52 -10.24 5.79
C SER A 124 -22.24 -8.76 5.44
N ASP A 125 -23.06 -8.16 4.56
CA ASP A 125 -22.86 -6.82 3.99
C ASP A 125 -23.00 -5.67 5.00
N SER A 126 -23.16 -5.91 6.28
CA SER A 126 -23.43 -4.86 7.23
C SER A 126 -22.17 -4.24 7.83
N THR A 127 -21.69 -3.19 7.18
CA THR A 127 -20.78 -2.20 7.79
C THR A 127 -21.55 -1.13 8.59
N VAL A 128 -22.71 -1.46 9.10
CA VAL A 128 -23.57 -0.49 9.78
C VAL A 128 -23.08 -0.26 11.19
N ILE A 129 -22.77 1.00 11.49
CA ILE A 129 -22.56 1.44 12.87
C ILE A 129 -23.93 1.63 13.50
N GLU A 130 -24.24 0.83 14.49
CA GLU A 130 -25.50 0.88 15.20
C GLU A 130 -25.32 0.85 16.72
N TYR A 131 -26.35 1.26 17.45
CA TYR A 131 -26.37 1.15 18.89
C TYR A 131 -26.69 -0.30 19.29
N LEU A 132 -25.68 -0.99 19.74
CA LEU A 132 -25.75 -2.35 20.27
C LEU A 132 -25.74 -2.31 21.81
N PRO A 133 -26.04 -3.39 22.51
CA PRO A 133 -26.10 -3.36 23.98
C PRO A 133 -24.85 -2.71 24.59
N GLY A 134 -25.06 -1.51 25.12
CA GLY A 134 -24.05 -0.73 25.84
C GLY A 134 -23.12 0.17 25.03
N ARG A 135 -23.16 0.15 23.69
CA ARG A 135 -22.25 0.98 22.87
C ARG A 135 -22.65 1.11 21.41
N TRP A 136 -22.13 2.17 20.78
CA TRP A 136 -22.09 2.27 19.32
C TRP A 136 -20.93 1.44 18.77
N ALA A 137 -21.22 0.47 17.91
CA ALA A 137 -20.22 -0.42 17.31
C ALA A 137 -20.60 -0.82 15.89
N ASP A 138 -19.61 -1.26 15.11
CA ASP A 138 -19.86 -1.99 13.88
C ASP A 138 -20.50 -3.35 14.22
N ARG A 139 -21.57 -3.72 13.52
CA ARG A 139 -22.27 -4.98 13.77
C ARG A 139 -21.35 -6.18 13.60
N ARG A 140 -20.47 -6.18 12.60
CA ARG A 140 -19.50 -7.27 12.39
C ARG A 140 -18.56 -7.41 13.59
N ALA A 141 -18.05 -6.29 14.11
CA ALA A 141 -17.21 -6.28 15.30
C ALA A 141 -17.93 -6.87 16.51
N PHE A 142 -19.20 -6.53 16.68
CA PHE A 142 -20.03 -7.06 17.76
C PHE A 142 -20.27 -8.58 17.62
N GLU A 143 -20.62 -9.03 16.42
CA GLU A 143 -20.87 -10.45 16.16
C GLU A 143 -19.60 -11.30 16.29
N ILE A 144 -18.45 -10.78 15.83
CA ILE A 144 -17.15 -11.46 15.99
C ILE A 144 -16.80 -11.68 17.46
N GLN A 145 -17.05 -10.70 18.33
CA GLN A 145 -16.78 -10.82 19.77
C GLN A 145 -17.58 -11.95 20.44
N ARG A 146 -18.69 -12.36 19.85
CA ARG A 146 -19.54 -13.46 20.36
C ARG A 146 -19.11 -14.84 19.87
N GLN A 147 -18.19 -14.91 18.93
CA GLN A 147 -17.71 -16.18 18.38
C GLN A 147 -16.67 -16.84 19.29
N LYS A 148 -16.65 -18.16 19.28
CA LYS A 148 -15.69 -18.95 20.07
C LYS A 148 -14.23 -18.63 19.71
N ALA A 149 -13.98 -18.35 18.43
CA ALA A 149 -12.66 -18.01 17.90
C ALA A 149 -12.17 -16.60 18.28
N TYR A 150 -13.00 -15.76 18.93
CA TYR A 150 -12.63 -14.39 19.27
C TYR A 150 -11.31 -14.28 20.06
N LYS A 151 -11.13 -15.16 21.06
CA LYS A 151 -9.89 -15.15 21.87
C LYS A 151 -8.65 -15.48 21.04
N THR A 152 -8.78 -16.37 20.06
CA THR A 152 -7.69 -16.71 19.13
C THR A 152 -7.39 -15.55 18.22
N LEU A 153 -8.41 -14.89 17.65
CA LEU A 153 -8.24 -13.69 16.84
C LEU A 153 -7.55 -12.57 17.63
N ASN A 154 -7.99 -12.30 18.84
CA ASN A 154 -7.44 -11.24 19.67
C ASN A 154 -5.96 -11.46 19.99
N ARG A 155 -5.53 -12.71 20.12
CA ARG A 155 -4.14 -13.08 20.38
C ARG A 155 -3.28 -13.06 19.12
N ASN A 156 -3.78 -13.63 18.03
CA ASN A 156 -2.95 -13.98 16.88
C ASN A 156 -3.08 -12.99 15.72
N VAL A 157 -4.22 -12.30 15.58
CA VAL A 157 -4.53 -11.48 14.41
C VAL A 157 -4.67 -9.99 14.76
N PHE A 158 -5.43 -9.66 15.80
CA PHE A 158 -5.68 -8.26 16.15
C PHE A 158 -4.43 -7.43 16.47
N PRO A 159 -3.31 -7.99 17.00
CA PRO A 159 -2.09 -7.21 17.18
C PRO A 159 -1.62 -6.51 15.90
N SER A 160 -1.63 -7.21 14.76
CA SER A 160 -1.23 -6.64 13.46
C SER A 160 -2.28 -5.70 12.83
N MET A 161 -3.52 -5.70 13.35
CA MET A 161 -4.56 -4.74 12.94
C MET A 161 -4.42 -3.38 13.65
N ARG A 162 -3.66 -3.30 14.73
CA ARG A 162 -3.40 -2.07 15.50
C ARG A 162 -2.18 -1.37 14.93
N SER A 163 -2.31 -0.77 13.77
CA SER A 163 -1.17 -0.29 13.00
C SER A 163 -1.40 1.09 12.38
N ALA A 164 -0.31 1.68 11.90
CA ALA A 164 -0.34 2.77 10.94
C ALA A 164 0.59 2.42 9.78
N LYS A 165 0.18 2.77 8.58
CA LYS A 165 0.94 2.51 7.36
C LYS A 165 1.32 3.80 6.68
N ALA A 166 2.54 3.86 6.19
CA ALA A 166 3.02 4.90 5.31
C ALA A 166 3.45 4.29 3.99
N GLN A 167 3.02 4.91 2.91
CA GLN A 167 3.50 4.59 1.57
C GLN A 167 4.19 5.82 1.01
N ILE A 168 5.51 5.71 0.81
CA ILE A 168 6.35 6.78 0.28
C ILE A 168 6.60 6.48 -1.20
N THR A 169 6.08 7.35 -2.06
CA THR A 169 6.34 7.29 -3.50
C THR A 169 7.48 8.24 -3.83
N THR A 170 8.54 7.71 -4.41
CA THR A 170 9.68 8.50 -4.89
C THR A 170 9.81 8.40 -6.39
N THR A 171 10.25 9.46 -7.04
CA THR A 171 10.56 9.48 -8.45
C THR A 171 12.01 9.88 -8.65
N GLU A 172 12.70 9.10 -9.47
CA GLU A 172 14.04 9.39 -9.94
C GLU A 172 13.97 9.96 -11.35
N SER A 173 14.34 11.22 -11.51
CA SER A 173 14.52 11.81 -12.82
C SER A 173 15.83 11.28 -13.41
N VAL A 174 15.75 10.69 -14.60
CA VAL A 174 16.96 10.45 -15.40
C VAL A 174 17.55 11.83 -15.68
N PRO A 175 18.83 12.10 -15.37
CA PRO A 175 19.45 13.32 -15.84
C PRO A 175 19.21 13.38 -17.34
N ASP A 176 18.79 14.53 -17.85
CA ASP A 176 18.87 14.83 -19.28
C ASP A 176 20.36 14.83 -19.69
N GLY A 177 20.96 13.65 -19.61
CA GLY A 177 22.14 13.34 -20.36
C GLY A 177 21.65 13.31 -21.78
N GLU A 178 22.05 14.35 -22.54
CA GLU A 178 22.18 14.30 -23.95
C GLU A 178 22.36 12.83 -24.35
N ILE A 179 21.30 12.18 -24.85
CA ILE A 179 21.49 11.01 -25.67
C ILE A 179 22.20 11.62 -26.88
N ALA A 180 23.54 11.74 -26.80
CA ALA A 180 24.34 11.82 -27.96
C ALA A 180 23.98 10.54 -28.71
N LEU A 181 22.97 10.65 -29.57
CA LEU A 181 22.80 9.70 -30.63
C LEU A 181 24.19 9.62 -31.24
N PRO A 182 24.83 8.44 -31.27
CA PRO A 182 26.06 8.33 -32.01
C PRO A 182 25.73 8.89 -33.39
N THR A 183 26.30 10.01 -33.72
CA THR A 183 26.44 10.45 -35.10
C THR A 183 27.33 9.39 -35.71
N ALA A 184 26.73 8.23 -36.01
CA ALA A 184 27.32 7.35 -36.95
C ALA A 184 27.43 8.22 -38.18
N ASP A 185 28.66 8.50 -38.61
CA ASP A 185 28.91 8.96 -39.95
C ASP A 185 28.28 7.93 -40.87
N TYR A 186 27.01 8.16 -41.17
CA TYR A 186 26.28 7.36 -42.12
C TYR A 186 26.82 7.75 -43.50
N ASP A 187 27.76 6.97 -44.00
CA ASP A 187 28.19 7.02 -45.38
C ASP A 187 27.18 6.23 -46.24
N PRO A 188 26.28 6.92 -46.93
CA PRO A 188 25.31 6.25 -47.79
C PRO A 188 25.91 5.65 -49.07
N SER A 189 27.21 5.89 -49.36
CA SER A 189 27.86 5.43 -50.57
C SER A 189 28.27 3.94 -50.56
N GLY A 190 28.14 3.26 -49.41
CA GLY A 190 28.52 1.85 -49.21
C GLY A 190 27.39 0.84 -49.23
N ILE A 191 26.12 1.23 -49.31
CA ILE A 191 25.00 0.28 -49.29
C ILE A 191 24.58 -0.04 -50.73
N SER A 192 25.13 -1.13 -51.27
CA SER A 192 24.57 -1.80 -52.44
C SER A 192 23.29 -2.53 -52.00
N VAL A 193 22.15 -1.99 -52.33
CA VAL A 193 20.88 -2.69 -52.17
C VAL A 193 20.78 -3.69 -53.31
N PRO A 194 20.72 -5.03 -53.06
CA PRO A 194 20.49 -5.98 -54.15
C PRO A 194 19.11 -5.69 -54.74
N ALA A 195 19.06 -5.62 -56.08
CA ALA A 195 17.80 -5.49 -56.80
C ALA A 195 16.91 -6.66 -56.46
N VAL A 196 15.77 -6.40 -55.81
CA VAL A 196 14.73 -7.38 -55.59
C VAL A 196 13.94 -7.42 -56.91
N ASP A 197 14.06 -8.55 -57.65
CA ASP A 197 13.19 -8.84 -58.77
C ASP A 197 11.77 -9.03 -58.22
N ILE A 198 10.93 -8.03 -58.40
CA ILE A 198 9.51 -8.12 -58.13
C ILE A 198 8.90 -8.72 -59.41
N PRO A 199 8.39 -9.97 -59.36
CA PRO A 199 7.69 -10.52 -60.53
C PRO A 199 6.47 -9.63 -60.82
N ASP A 200 6.31 -9.24 -62.07
CA ASP A 200 5.14 -8.48 -62.56
C ASP A 200 3.86 -9.24 -62.18
N ALA A 201 3.14 -8.74 -61.19
CA ALA A 201 1.82 -9.23 -60.89
C ALA A 201 0.88 -8.81 -62.02
N LYS A 202 0.49 -9.75 -62.86
CA LYS A 202 -0.56 -9.55 -63.83
C LYS A 202 -1.88 -9.34 -63.08
N PRO A 203 -2.64 -8.28 -63.35
CA PRO A 203 -3.93 -8.07 -62.76
C PRO A 203 -4.85 -9.22 -63.24
N GLY A 204 -5.43 -9.93 -62.27
CA GLY A 204 -6.51 -10.91 -62.55
C GLY A 204 -7.76 -10.19 -63.03
N ASP A 205 -8.46 -10.79 -63.94
CA ASP A 205 -9.57 -10.25 -64.72
C ASP A 205 -10.82 -9.86 -63.92
N ASN A 206 -10.87 -10.00 -62.56
CA ASN A 206 -12.13 -9.83 -61.80
C ASN A 206 -12.07 -8.94 -60.57
N GLY A 207 -11.07 -8.15 -60.35
CA GLY A 207 -11.12 -7.07 -59.36
C GLY A 207 -11.52 -7.41 -57.90
N GLU A 208 -11.52 -8.70 -57.49
CA GLU A 208 -11.84 -9.13 -56.15
C GLU A 208 -10.57 -9.64 -55.42
N TRP A 209 -10.30 -9.06 -54.29
CA TRP A 209 -9.26 -9.50 -53.33
C TRP A 209 -9.88 -10.59 -52.45
N THR A 210 -9.36 -11.76 -52.46
CA THR A 210 -9.61 -12.81 -51.47
C THR A 210 -8.45 -12.89 -50.48
#